data_ca4abaae56c5e3a796c90411922ae5fb
#
_entry.id   ca4abaae56c5e3a796c90411922ae5fb
#
_cell.length_a   1.000
_cell.length_b   1.000
_cell.length_c   1.000
_cell.angle_alpha   90.00
_cell.angle_beta   90.00
_cell.angle_gamma   90.00
#
_symmetry.space_group_name_H-M   'P 1'
#
loop_
_entity.id
_entity.type
_entity.pdbx_description
1 polymer ?
#
loop_
_entity_poly.entity_id
_entity_poly.type
_entity_poly.pdbx_seq_one_letter_code
_entity_poly.pdbx_strand_id
1 'polypeptide(L)'
;MCIRDSYYDMLIGMDATVYPSYYEPWGYTPLESIAFGIPTITTNLAGFGMWAKKTVSGDNLSEGVEVINRTDFNYFEVADAIMNSILALSQKDATDVEEIKQRCFDLARKAEWSKFIDYYLTAFDIAMRHAEERNS
;
A
#
# COMPACT_ATOMS: atom_id res chain seq x y z
N MET A 1 1.82 10.29 -29.94
CA MET A 1 1.13 9.49 -28.92
C MET A 1 1.69 9.92 -27.57
N CYS A 2 0.93 10.71 -26.82
CA CYS A 2 1.37 11.20 -25.51
C CYS A 2 1.24 10.06 -24.48
N ILE A 3 2.37 9.62 -23.93
CA ILE A 3 2.45 8.55 -22.94
C ILE A 3 1.75 8.93 -21.60
N ARG A 4 1.32 10.19 -21.48
CA ARG A 4 0.75 10.73 -20.22
C ARG A 4 -0.66 10.26 -19.89
N ASP A 5 -1.45 9.91 -20.92
CA ASP A 5 -2.84 9.47 -20.74
C ASP A 5 -2.96 7.95 -20.48
N SER A 6 -1.82 7.21 -20.62
CA SER A 6 -1.83 5.75 -20.66
C SER A 6 -1.63 5.06 -19.29
N TYR A 7 -1.10 5.73 -18.25
CA TYR A 7 -0.80 5.05 -16.97
C TYR A 7 -2.08 4.68 -16.22
N TYR A 8 -2.96 5.64 -15.98
CA TYR A 8 -4.21 5.38 -15.26
C TYR A 8 -5.19 4.52 -16.07
N ASP A 9 -5.24 4.72 -17.40
CA ASP A 9 -6.02 3.86 -18.29
C ASP A 9 -5.54 2.41 -18.25
N MET A 10 -4.23 2.19 -18.19
CA MET A 10 -3.64 0.88 -18.06
C MET A 10 -3.88 0.30 -16.65
N LEU A 11 -3.73 1.13 -15.61
CA LEU A 11 -3.92 0.73 -14.22
C LEU A 11 -5.36 0.22 -13.98
N ILE A 12 -6.37 0.91 -14.47
CA ILE A 12 -7.80 0.52 -14.33
C ILE A 12 -8.07 -0.87 -14.94
N GLY A 13 -7.30 -1.29 -15.92
CA GLY A 13 -7.43 -2.61 -16.56
C GLY A 13 -6.68 -3.75 -15.87
N MET A 14 -6.03 -3.50 -14.73
CA MET A 14 -5.28 -4.53 -14.01
C MET A 14 -6.14 -5.23 -12.96
N ASP A 15 -5.94 -6.54 -12.79
CA ASP A 15 -6.57 -7.34 -11.73
C ASP A 15 -5.81 -7.27 -10.42
N ALA A 16 -4.50 -7.02 -10.47
CA ALA A 16 -3.62 -6.81 -9.33
C ALA A 16 -2.36 -6.05 -9.73
N THR A 17 -1.68 -5.45 -8.75
CA THR A 17 -0.38 -4.82 -8.93
C THR A 17 0.64 -5.35 -7.93
N VAL A 18 1.92 -5.38 -8.33
CA VAL A 18 3.01 -5.92 -7.52
C VAL A 18 4.18 -4.95 -7.48
N TYR A 19 4.53 -4.49 -6.29
CA TYR A 19 5.62 -3.55 -6.02
C TYR A 19 6.63 -4.15 -5.02
N PRO A 20 7.51 -5.07 -5.48
CA PRO A 20 8.42 -5.81 -4.60
C PRO A 20 9.66 -4.98 -4.25
N SER A 21 9.47 -3.82 -3.64
CA SER A 21 10.54 -2.86 -3.33
C SER A 21 11.52 -3.40 -2.31
N TYR A 22 12.81 -3.11 -2.50
CA TYR A 22 13.85 -3.24 -1.47
C TYR A 22 13.96 -1.99 -0.59
N TYR A 23 13.62 -0.84 -1.14
CA TYR A 23 13.54 0.41 -0.41
C TYR A 23 12.62 1.38 -1.15
N GLU A 24 11.64 1.89 -0.43
CA GLU A 24 10.75 2.95 -0.93
C GLU A 24 10.34 3.81 0.27
N PRO A 25 10.68 5.11 0.32
CA PRO A 25 10.34 5.97 1.48
C PRO A 25 8.86 5.98 1.82
N TRP A 26 7.99 6.04 0.82
CA TRP A 26 6.54 5.89 0.98
C TRP A 26 5.99 4.84 0.02
N GLY A 27 5.90 5.14 -1.29
CA GLY A 27 5.29 4.31 -2.32
C GLY A 27 3.91 4.83 -2.70
N TYR A 28 3.88 5.85 -3.57
CA TYR A 28 2.61 6.39 -4.08
C TYR A 28 1.92 5.43 -5.04
N THR A 29 2.67 4.70 -5.85
CA THR A 29 2.12 3.76 -6.84
C THR A 29 1.25 2.65 -6.23
N PRO A 30 1.62 1.98 -5.12
CA PRO A 30 0.72 1.04 -4.46
C PRO A 30 -0.50 1.74 -3.84
N LEU A 31 -0.37 2.97 -3.32
CA LEU A 31 -1.49 3.74 -2.82
C LEU A 31 -2.47 4.12 -3.95
N GLU A 32 -1.95 4.56 -5.09
CA GLU A 32 -2.75 4.84 -6.29
C GLU A 32 -3.50 3.59 -6.75
N SER A 33 -2.85 2.43 -6.78
CA SER A 33 -3.49 1.17 -7.17
C SER A 33 -4.72 0.86 -6.32
N ILE A 34 -4.60 0.92 -5.00
CA ILE A 34 -5.76 0.67 -4.12
C ILE A 34 -6.81 1.78 -4.20
N ALA A 35 -6.42 3.01 -4.54
CA ALA A 35 -7.36 4.10 -4.77
C ALA A 35 -8.22 3.88 -6.03
N PHE A 36 -7.75 3.06 -6.98
CA PHE A 36 -8.52 2.58 -8.13
C PHE A 36 -9.19 1.21 -7.88
N GLY A 37 -9.16 0.71 -6.66
CA GLY A 37 -9.78 -0.56 -6.29
C GLY A 37 -8.98 -1.79 -6.74
N ILE A 38 -7.67 -1.64 -7.00
CA ILE A 38 -6.82 -2.72 -7.49
C ILE A 38 -6.02 -3.29 -6.32
N PRO A 39 -6.21 -4.57 -5.97
CA PRO A 39 -5.46 -5.21 -4.90
C PRO A 39 -3.97 -5.22 -5.20
N THR A 40 -3.17 -4.97 -4.18
CA THR A 40 -1.76 -4.62 -4.34
C THR A 40 -0.86 -5.45 -3.41
N ILE A 41 0.20 -6.01 -3.97
CA ILE A 41 1.27 -6.66 -3.21
C ILE A 41 2.44 -5.67 -3.08
N THR A 42 2.90 -5.45 -1.85
CA THR A 42 4.07 -4.63 -1.54
C THR A 42 4.97 -5.31 -0.50
N THR A 43 5.98 -4.63 0.01
CA THR A 43 6.90 -5.20 1.00
C THR A 43 6.95 -4.36 2.28
N ASN A 44 7.46 -4.96 3.35
CA ASN A 44 7.75 -4.29 4.61
C ASN A 44 8.90 -3.26 4.51
N LEU A 45 9.58 -3.17 3.38
CA LEU A 45 10.67 -2.20 3.12
C LEU A 45 10.17 -0.92 2.43
N ALA A 46 8.87 -0.83 2.17
CA ALA A 46 8.19 0.37 1.70
C ALA A 46 7.41 1.03 2.85
N GLY A 47 7.44 2.36 2.95
CA GLY A 47 6.70 3.12 3.96
C GLY A 47 5.20 2.85 3.90
N PHE A 48 4.62 2.81 2.69
CA PHE A 48 3.24 2.42 2.46
C PHE A 48 2.95 0.99 3.00
N GLY A 49 3.84 0.04 2.73
CA GLY A 49 3.70 -1.33 3.23
C GLY A 49 3.70 -1.39 4.76
N MET A 50 4.59 -0.67 5.42
CA MET A 50 4.63 -0.58 6.88
C MET A 50 3.36 0.07 7.46
N TRP A 51 2.82 1.10 6.80
CA TRP A 51 1.57 1.73 7.19
C TRP A 51 0.38 0.80 6.96
N ALA A 52 0.29 0.17 5.80
CA ALA A 52 -0.77 -0.77 5.47
C ALA A 52 -0.82 -1.93 6.48
N LYS A 53 0.31 -2.55 6.80
CA LYS A 53 0.41 -3.64 7.78
C LYS A 53 -0.13 -3.28 9.16
N LYS A 54 -0.06 -2.01 9.57
CA LYS A 54 -0.63 -1.51 10.83
C LYS A 54 -2.13 -1.20 10.72
N THR A 55 -2.64 -1.04 9.52
CA THR A 55 -3.98 -0.49 9.26
C THR A 55 -4.98 -1.57 8.84
N VAL A 56 -4.52 -2.63 8.17
CA VAL A 56 -5.34 -3.79 7.81
C VAL A 56 -5.28 -4.86 8.90
N SER A 57 -6.34 -5.67 8.98
CA SER A 57 -6.46 -6.71 10.02
C SER A 57 -5.91 -8.07 9.59
N GLY A 58 -5.57 -8.24 8.32
CA GLY A 58 -5.07 -9.50 7.74
C GLY A 58 -3.80 -9.31 6.94
N ASP A 59 -3.13 -10.41 6.61
CA ASP A 59 -1.84 -10.46 5.91
C ASP A 59 -1.98 -11.11 4.52
N ASN A 60 -3.07 -10.86 3.79
CA ASN A 60 -3.28 -11.44 2.48
C ASN A 60 -3.97 -10.46 1.53
N LEU A 61 -3.89 -10.73 0.23
CA LEU A 61 -4.39 -9.87 -0.83
C LEU A 61 -5.92 -9.63 -0.78
N SER A 62 -6.68 -10.50 -0.10
CA SER A 62 -8.12 -10.32 0.10
C SER A 62 -8.46 -9.12 0.98
N GLU A 63 -7.50 -8.57 1.73
CA GLU A 63 -7.67 -7.31 2.48
C GLU A 63 -7.39 -6.06 1.64
N GLY A 64 -7.16 -6.22 0.34
CA GLY A 64 -6.82 -5.16 -0.60
C GLY A 64 -5.32 -4.89 -0.72
N VAL A 65 -4.54 -5.14 0.33
CA VAL A 65 -3.07 -5.03 0.32
C VAL A 65 -2.46 -6.21 1.05
N GLU A 66 -1.50 -6.85 0.39
CA GLU A 66 -0.62 -7.83 1.02
C GLU A 66 0.77 -7.25 1.20
N VAL A 67 1.32 -7.38 2.40
CA VAL A 67 2.65 -6.87 2.75
C VAL A 67 3.60 -8.04 3.01
N ILE A 68 4.40 -8.39 2.01
CA ILE A 68 5.36 -9.48 2.10
C ILE A 68 6.58 -9.03 2.91
N ASN A 69 7.02 -9.89 3.82
CA ASN A 69 8.26 -9.65 4.56
C ASN A 69 9.46 -9.93 3.66
N ARG A 70 10.19 -8.88 3.29
CA ARG A 70 11.38 -8.94 2.45
C ARG A 70 12.63 -8.62 3.24
N THR A 71 13.69 -9.39 2.95
CA THR A 71 15.05 -9.21 3.46
C THR A 71 16.05 -9.35 2.32
N ASP A 72 17.32 -9.11 2.57
CA ASP A 72 18.38 -9.30 1.56
C ASP A 72 18.60 -10.77 1.16
N PHE A 73 18.05 -11.71 1.92
CA PHE A 73 18.37 -13.15 1.80
C PHE A 73 17.20 -14.04 1.41
N ASN A 74 15.97 -13.50 1.32
CA ASN A 74 14.76 -14.30 1.10
C ASN A 74 14.11 -14.07 -0.28
N TYR A 75 14.91 -13.90 -1.32
CA TYR A 75 14.42 -13.60 -2.66
C TYR A 75 13.42 -14.65 -3.20
N PHE A 76 13.75 -15.93 -3.05
CA PHE A 76 12.91 -17.01 -3.56
C PHE A 76 11.61 -17.15 -2.78
N GLU A 77 11.66 -17.01 -1.47
CA GLU A 77 10.48 -17.03 -0.59
C GLU A 77 9.51 -15.88 -0.93
N VAL A 78 10.05 -14.70 -1.25
CA VAL A 78 9.25 -13.55 -1.71
C VAL A 78 8.61 -13.83 -3.07
N ALA A 79 9.35 -14.42 -4.01
CA ALA A 79 8.83 -14.78 -5.32
C ALA A 79 7.70 -15.83 -5.20
N ASP A 80 7.89 -16.83 -4.36
CA ASP A 80 6.87 -17.86 -4.09
C ASP A 80 5.64 -17.27 -3.40
N ALA A 81 5.81 -16.33 -2.46
CA ALA A 81 4.70 -15.64 -1.81
C ALA A 81 3.88 -14.85 -2.84
N ILE A 82 4.53 -14.05 -3.70
CA ILE A 82 3.86 -13.30 -4.78
C ILE A 82 3.07 -14.25 -5.70
N MET A 83 3.70 -15.34 -6.13
CA MET A 83 3.07 -16.34 -6.99
C MET A 83 1.81 -16.93 -6.34
N ASN A 84 1.90 -17.34 -5.07
CA ASN A 84 0.79 -17.93 -4.34
C ASN A 84 -0.36 -16.94 -4.15
N SER A 85 -0.07 -15.67 -3.88
CA SER A 85 -1.07 -14.62 -3.72
C SER A 85 -1.82 -14.34 -5.02
N ILE A 86 -1.11 -14.26 -6.16
CA ILE A 86 -1.72 -14.08 -7.47
C ILE A 86 -2.58 -15.31 -7.83
N LEU A 87 -2.08 -16.50 -7.56
CA LEU A 87 -2.81 -17.73 -7.81
C LEU A 87 -4.09 -17.81 -6.96
N ALA A 88 -4.02 -17.43 -5.68
CA ALA A 88 -5.19 -17.36 -4.81
C ALA A 88 -6.22 -16.34 -5.30
N LEU A 89 -5.77 -15.17 -5.77
CA LEU A 89 -6.66 -14.16 -6.36
C LEU A 89 -7.34 -14.67 -7.62
N SER A 90 -6.63 -15.39 -8.50
CA SER A 90 -7.18 -15.93 -9.75
C SER A 90 -8.28 -16.98 -9.56
N GLN A 91 -8.42 -17.52 -8.35
CA GLN A 91 -9.45 -18.49 -7.98
C GLN A 91 -10.70 -17.85 -7.35
N LYS A 92 -10.68 -16.53 -7.16
CA LYS A 92 -11.79 -15.77 -6.59
C LYS A 92 -12.92 -15.60 -7.59
N ASP A 93 -14.15 -15.66 -7.12
CA ASP A 93 -15.31 -15.34 -7.93
C ASP A 93 -15.55 -13.81 -8.03
N ALA A 94 -16.52 -13.42 -8.86
CA ALA A 94 -16.81 -12.01 -9.10
C ALA A 94 -17.26 -11.26 -7.82
N THR A 95 -17.92 -11.95 -6.90
CA THR A 95 -18.39 -11.36 -5.64
C THR A 95 -17.21 -11.09 -4.71
N ASP A 96 -16.32 -12.07 -4.55
CA ASP A 96 -15.08 -11.93 -3.80
C ASP A 96 -14.24 -10.76 -4.33
N VAL A 97 -14.09 -10.65 -5.66
CA VAL A 97 -13.32 -9.58 -6.31
C VAL A 97 -13.92 -8.20 -6.00
N GLU A 98 -15.24 -8.06 -6.04
CA GLU A 98 -15.88 -6.80 -5.71
C GLU A 98 -15.71 -6.42 -4.22
N GLU A 99 -15.76 -7.39 -3.31
CA GLU A 99 -15.46 -7.15 -1.91
C GLU A 99 -14.01 -6.69 -1.70
N ILE A 100 -13.05 -7.30 -2.40
CA ILE A 100 -11.64 -6.91 -2.35
C ILE A 100 -11.47 -5.47 -2.84
N LYS A 101 -12.12 -5.08 -3.95
CA LYS A 101 -12.12 -3.70 -4.44
C LYS A 101 -12.64 -2.71 -3.40
N GLN A 102 -13.74 -3.05 -2.73
CA GLN A 102 -14.29 -2.19 -1.69
C GLN A 102 -13.29 -2.01 -0.53
N ARG A 103 -12.61 -3.08 -0.11
CA ARG A 103 -11.54 -3.00 0.91
C ARG A 103 -10.38 -2.14 0.46
N CYS A 104 -9.98 -2.20 -0.82
CA CYS A 104 -8.97 -1.29 -1.39
C CYS A 104 -9.40 0.18 -1.22
N PHE A 105 -10.63 0.54 -1.60
CA PHE A 105 -11.15 1.90 -1.45
C PHE A 105 -11.20 2.34 0.01
N ASP A 106 -11.66 1.48 0.91
CA ASP A 106 -11.75 1.80 2.33
C ASP A 106 -10.37 2.00 2.97
N LEU A 107 -9.38 1.25 2.52
CA LEU A 107 -7.99 1.44 2.94
C LEU A 107 -7.40 2.74 2.37
N ALA A 108 -7.62 3.03 1.08
CA ALA A 108 -7.14 4.25 0.44
C ALA A 108 -7.67 5.51 1.12
N ARG A 109 -8.96 5.52 1.53
CA ARG A 109 -9.57 6.63 2.28
C ARG A 109 -8.88 6.92 3.62
N LYS A 110 -8.27 5.91 4.25
CA LYS A 110 -7.50 6.10 5.49
C LYS A 110 -6.18 6.83 5.25
N ALA A 111 -5.69 6.85 4.01
CA ALA A 111 -4.48 7.56 3.58
C ALA A 111 -4.77 8.95 2.99
N GLU A 112 -6.01 9.44 3.06
CA GLU A 112 -6.33 10.80 2.62
C GLU A 112 -5.59 11.85 3.46
N TRP A 113 -5.24 12.97 2.82
CA TRP A 113 -4.56 14.07 3.48
C TRP A 113 -5.32 14.60 4.71
N SER A 114 -6.65 14.59 4.67
CA SER A 114 -7.52 14.94 5.81
C SER A 114 -7.25 14.12 7.08
N LYS A 115 -6.63 12.94 6.94
CA LYS A 115 -6.21 12.07 8.05
C LYS A 115 -4.74 12.23 8.38
N PHE A 116 -3.90 12.38 7.36
CA PHE A 116 -2.45 12.51 7.55
C PHE A 116 -2.04 13.86 8.13
N ILE A 117 -2.82 14.91 7.93
CA ILE A 117 -2.51 16.24 8.48
C ILE A 117 -2.36 16.21 10.01
N ASP A 118 -3.11 15.38 10.71
CA ASP A 118 -3.05 15.26 12.17
C ASP A 118 -1.66 14.81 12.67
N TYR A 119 -0.98 13.95 11.91
CA TYR A 119 0.39 13.55 12.22
C TYR A 119 1.37 14.71 12.07
N TYR A 120 1.19 15.57 11.06
CA TYR A 120 2.00 16.77 10.87
C TYR A 120 1.77 17.78 11.99
N LEU A 121 0.53 18.03 12.38
CA LEU A 121 0.20 18.92 13.50
C LEU A 121 0.85 18.42 14.79
N THR A 122 0.75 17.13 15.07
CA THR A 122 1.42 16.50 16.22
C THR A 122 2.95 16.69 16.17
N ALA A 123 3.56 16.48 14.99
CA ALA A 123 5.00 16.67 14.81
C ALA A 123 5.43 18.13 15.01
N PHE A 124 4.62 19.10 14.56
CA PHE A 124 4.86 20.51 14.81
C PHE A 124 4.79 20.87 16.29
N ASP A 125 3.80 20.36 17.02
CA ASP A 125 3.68 20.59 18.47
C ASP A 125 4.89 20.01 19.23
N ILE A 126 5.37 18.84 18.84
CA ILE A 126 6.58 18.25 19.40
C ILE A 126 7.80 19.12 19.11
N ALA A 127 7.96 19.57 17.87
CA ALA A 127 9.08 20.43 17.47
C ALA A 127 9.09 21.77 18.21
N MET A 128 7.92 22.38 18.40
CA MET A 128 7.78 23.64 19.15
C MET A 128 8.17 23.48 20.62
N ARG A 129 7.71 22.42 21.30
CA ARG A 129 8.12 22.11 22.68
C ARG A 129 9.63 21.96 22.82
N HIS A 130 10.24 21.18 21.91
CA HIS A 130 11.71 21.00 21.93
C HIS A 130 12.47 22.30 21.66
N ALA A 131 11.90 23.22 20.86
CA ALA A 131 12.50 24.54 20.64
C ALA A 131 12.43 25.42 21.90
N GLU A 132 11.32 25.39 22.64
CA GLU A 132 11.16 26.09 23.92
C GLU A 132 12.12 25.56 24.99
N GLU A 133 12.24 24.24 25.13
CA GLU A 133 13.17 23.59 26.06
C GLU A 133 14.65 23.94 25.80
N ARG A 134 15.03 24.14 24.52
CA ARG A 134 16.40 24.54 24.15
C ARG A 134 16.71 26.00 24.41
N ASN A 135 15.69 26.86 24.50
CA ASN A 135 15.81 28.31 24.70
C ASN A 135 15.61 28.73 26.18
N SER A 136 15.25 27.80 27.03
CA SER A 136 15.13 27.98 28.49
C SER A 136 16.41 27.56 29.23
#